data_8f9e85141f66cc4426e39a8fe31bc03f
#
_entry.id   8f9e85141f66cc4426e39a8fe31bc03f
#
_cell.length_a   1.000
_cell.length_b   1.000
_cell.length_c   1.000
_cell.angle_alpha   90.00
_cell.angle_beta   90.00
_cell.angle_gamma   90.00
#
_symmetry.space_group_name_H-M   'P 1'
#
loop_
_entity.id
_entity.type
_entity.pdbx_description
1 polymer ?
#
loop_
_entity_poly.entity_id
_entity_poly.type
_entity_poly.pdbx_seq_one_letter_code
_entity_poly.pdbx_strand_id
1 'polypeptide(L)'
;MEITSLYARVNGLNMHYVTAGDGPPVILLHGFPDTHEIWRRQIPALAAAGLRVIAPDLRGYGKTDMPQDVGAYAVSFLADDVLRLMDALGIEKAVIVGHDWGALIGWHLAMHAPQRIVRYAALSVGHPKAIAASGLGQKLRFWYMLVFKTPVVAEALLKAGDWAALRKMIRSREQQDIWIAALAPPGRLTAALNYYRANFKPSSARTWLPVNVPVMGVWSEHDPALGEQQMLDSREQ
;
A
#
# COMPACT_ATOMS: atom_id res chain seq x y z
N MET A 1 9.04 -1.63 24.25
CA MET A 1 7.61 -1.32 24.00
C MET A 1 7.02 -2.50 23.27
N GLU A 2 5.88 -3.00 23.70
CA GLU A 2 5.25 -4.21 23.14
C GLU A 2 4.45 -3.86 21.88
N ILE A 3 4.61 -4.69 20.84
CA ILE A 3 3.79 -4.61 19.63
C ILE A 3 2.65 -5.61 19.78
N THR A 4 1.42 -5.12 19.79
CA THR A 4 0.23 -5.95 19.97
C THR A 4 -0.42 -6.25 18.62
N SER A 5 -0.75 -7.53 18.38
CA SER A 5 -1.43 -8.03 17.18
C SER A 5 -2.92 -8.17 17.46
N LEU A 6 -3.77 -7.50 16.68
CA LEU A 6 -5.20 -7.36 16.91
C LEU A 6 -6.00 -7.50 15.61
N TYR A 7 -7.33 -7.57 15.74
CA TYR A 7 -8.26 -7.60 14.62
C TYR A 7 -9.38 -6.58 14.82
N ALA A 8 -9.87 -6.02 13.72
CA ALA A 8 -11.05 -5.18 13.67
C ALA A 8 -12.00 -5.65 12.55
N ARG A 9 -13.33 -5.50 12.78
CA ARG A 9 -14.33 -5.72 11.72
C ARG A 9 -14.45 -4.46 10.87
N VAL A 10 -14.07 -4.58 9.59
CA VAL A 10 -13.95 -3.47 8.64
C VAL A 10 -14.58 -3.90 7.32
N ASN A 11 -15.65 -3.24 6.90
CA ASN A 11 -16.35 -3.57 5.64
C ASN A 11 -16.68 -5.06 5.46
N GLY A 12 -17.09 -5.72 6.53
CA GLY A 12 -17.38 -7.15 6.53
C GLY A 12 -16.15 -8.05 6.61
N LEU A 13 -14.93 -7.50 6.55
CA LEU A 13 -13.68 -8.23 6.69
C LEU A 13 -13.23 -8.30 8.14
N ASN A 14 -12.52 -9.37 8.47
CA ASN A 14 -11.71 -9.45 9.68
C ASN A 14 -10.31 -8.91 9.34
N MET A 15 -10.07 -7.64 9.62
CA MET A 15 -8.81 -6.96 9.31
C MET A 15 -7.83 -7.10 10.45
N HIS A 16 -6.68 -7.69 10.15
CA HIS A 16 -5.55 -7.77 11.08
C HIS A 16 -4.76 -6.45 11.07
N TYR A 17 -4.29 -6.03 12.24
CA TYR A 17 -3.34 -4.93 12.37
C TYR A 17 -2.44 -5.14 13.59
N VAL A 18 -1.28 -4.52 13.55
CA VAL A 18 -0.43 -4.39 14.73
C VAL A 18 -0.45 -2.95 15.24
N THR A 19 -0.29 -2.77 16.54
CA THR A 19 -0.26 -1.45 17.18
C THR A 19 0.78 -1.38 18.29
N ALA A 20 1.36 -0.19 18.48
CA ALA A 20 2.27 0.10 19.56
C ALA A 20 2.19 1.59 19.93
N GLY A 21 2.40 1.92 21.22
CA GLY A 21 2.29 3.29 21.73
C GLY A 21 0.84 3.75 21.92
N ASP A 22 0.66 4.94 22.50
CA ASP A 22 -0.65 5.46 22.94
C ASP A 22 -0.86 6.97 22.63
N GLY A 23 0.08 7.59 21.92
CA GLY A 23 0.02 9.02 21.56
C GLY A 23 -0.83 9.34 20.32
N PRO A 24 -0.56 10.46 19.63
CA PRO A 24 -1.22 10.81 18.37
C PRO A 24 -1.10 9.69 17.33
N PRO A 25 -2.22 9.36 16.62
CA PRO A 25 -2.24 8.20 15.74
C PRO A 25 -1.48 8.42 14.43
N VAL A 26 -0.67 7.42 14.05
CA VAL A 26 -0.06 7.27 12.74
C VAL A 26 -0.40 5.91 12.15
N ILE A 27 -0.91 5.89 10.92
CA ILE A 27 -1.27 4.68 10.20
C ILE A 27 -0.25 4.41 9.12
N LEU A 28 0.35 3.22 9.14
CA LEU A 28 1.39 2.79 8.21
C LEU A 28 0.82 1.78 7.20
N LEU A 29 0.70 2.18 5.94
CA LEU A 29 0.11 1.40 4.87
C LEU A 29 1.20 0.79 3.99
N HIS A 30 1.29 -0.53 3.95
CA HIS A 30 2.22 -1.27 3.10
C HIS A 30 1.73 -1.39 1.65
N GLY A 31 2.52 -1.99 0.78
CA GLY A 31 2.15 -2.33 -0.59
C GLY A 31 2.55 -3.74 -0.99
N PHE A 32 2.70 -3.98 -2.30
CA PHE A 32 3.14 -5.25 -2.85
C PHE A 32 4.67 -5.36 -2.78
N PRO A 33 5.23 -6.49 -2.39
CA PRO A 33 4.61 -7.74 -1.93
C PRO A 33 4.60 -7.88 -0.39
N ASP A 34 4.56 -6.77 0.32
CA ASP A 34 4.74 -6.67 1.76
C ASP A 34 3.45 -6.93 2.57
N THR A 35 3.61 -6.90 3.88
CA THR A 35 2.58 -6.84 4.91
C THR A 35 2.97 -5.75 5.92
N HIS A 36 2.31 -5.65 7.07
CA HIS A 36 2.74 -4.78 8.16
C HIS A 36 4.23 -4.99 8.55
N GLU A 37 4.82 -6.13 8.24
CA GLU A 37 6.22 -6.48 8.55
C GLU A 37 7.25 -5.55 7.90
N ILE A 38 6.91 -4.84 6.81
CA ILE A 38 7.82 -3.83 6.24
C ILE A 38 8.13 -2.73 7.25
N TRP A 39 7.18 -2.47 8.17
CA TRP A 39 7.26 -1.43 9.19
C TRP A 39 7.89 -1.87 10.51
N ARG A 40 8.37 -3.12 10.61
CA ARG A 40 8.91 -3.72 11.87
C ARG A 40 10.00 -2.89 12.54
N ARG A 41 10.73 -2.06 11.79
CA ARG A 41 11.75 -1.16 12.31
C ARG A 41 11.21 0.22 12.65
N GLN A 42 10.21 0.71 11.90
CA GLN A 42 9.58 2.02 12.10
C GLN A 42 8.60 2.01 13.28
N ILE A 43 7.87 0.91 13.47
CA ILE A 43 6.89 0.78 14.56
C ILE A 43 7.50 1.10 15.92
N PRO A 44 8.59 0.43 16.38
CA PRO A 44 9.16 0.72 17.71
C PRO A 44 9.76 2.11 17.79
N ALA A 45 10.34 2.63 16.71
CA ALA A 45 10.93 3.96 16.69
C ALA A 45 9.87 5.06 16.82
N LEU A 46 8.77 4.96 16.07
CA LEU A 46 7.66 5.92 16.14
C LEU A 46 6.93 5.86 17.47
N ALA A 47 6.72 4.65 18.01
CA ALA A 47 6.10 4.47 19.31
C ALA A 47 6.99 5.03 20.44
N ALA A 48 8.32 4.86 20.36
CA ALA A 48 9.26 5.48 21.29
C ALA A 48 9.29 7.01 21.19
N ALA A 49 8.94 7.55 20.01
CA ALA A 49 8.77 8.99 19.80
C ALA A 49 7.40 9.53 20.29
N GLY A 50 6.61 8.72 21.00
CA GLY A 50 5.35 9.13 21.61
C GLY A 50 4.15 9.08 20.67
N LEU A 51 4.19 8.27 19.61
CA LEU A 51 3.08 8.09 18.67
C LEU A 51 2.34 6.77 18.94
N ARG A 52 1.04 6.75 18.67
CA ARG A 52 0.26 5.50 18.53
C ARG A 52 0.34 5.02 17.10
N VAL A 53 1.13 3.96 16.88
CA VAL A 53 1.31 3.36 15.55
C VAL A 53 0.26 2.31 15.30
N ILE A 54 -0.36 2.34 14.13
CA ILE A 54 -1.28 1.33 13.62
C ILE A 54 -0.79 0.89 12.24
N ALA A 55 -0.47 -0.39 12.07
CA ALA A 55 -0.02 -0.94 10.81
C ALA A 55 -0.92 -2.13 10.42
N PRO A 56 -1.95 -1.91 9.59
CA PRO A 56 -2.81 -3.00 9.12
C PRO A 56 -2.10 -3.87 8.09
N ASP A 57 -2.47 -5.15 8.06
CA ASP A 57 -2.39 -5.94 6.84
C ASP A 57 -3.53 -5.50 5.93
N LEU A 58 -3.22 -4.95 4.77
CA LEU A 58 -4.24 -4.51 3.83
C LEU A 58 -5.09 -5.69 3.34
N ARG A 59 -6.28 -5.41 2.83
CA ARG A 59 -7.21 -6.39 2.26
C ARG A 59 -6.49 -7.42 1.39
N GLY A 60 -6.63 -8.72 1.68
CA GLY A 60 -5.99 -9.79 0.94
C GLY A 60 -4.55 -10.11 1.31
N TYR A 61 -3.91 -9.29 2.16
CA TYR A 61 -2.55 -9.53 2.65
C TYR A 61 -2.52 -10.08 4.07
N GLY A 62 -1.39 -10.66 4.42
CA GLY A 62 -1.07 -11.11 5.77
C GLY A 62 -2.17 -11.97 6.39
N LYS A 63 -2.73 -11.53 7.51
CA LYS A 63 -3.81 -12.22 8.23
C LYS A 63 -5.20 -11.62 7.98
N THR A 64 -5.32 -10.56 7.17
CA THR A 64 -6.60 -9.96 6.78
C THR A 64 -7.35 -10.84 5.79
N ASP A 65 -8.68 -10.83 5.86
CA ASP A 65 -9.54 -11.55 4.91
C ASP A 65 -9.27 -11.16 3.46
N MET A 66 -9.52 -12.09 2.52
CA MET A 66 -9.28 -11.91 1.09
C MET A 66 -10.56 -12.19 0.28
N PRO A 67 -11.29 -11.17 -0.14
CA PRO A 67 -12.43 -11.33 -1.03
C PRO A 67 -12.05 -11.98 -2.36
N GLN A 68 -12.95 -12.79 -2.93
CA GLN A 68 -12.71 -13.46 -4.21
C GLN A 68 -12.93 -12.54 -5.41
N ASP A 69 -13.84 -11.56 -5.28
CA ASP A 69 -14.15 -10.62 -6.37
C ASP A 69 -12.97 -9.65 -6.60
N VAL A 70 -12.51 -9.57 -7.84
CA VAL A 70 -11.46 -8.63 -8.26
C VAL A 70 -11.87 -7.18 -8.02
N GLY A 71 -13.14 -6.84 -8.25
CA GLY A 71 -13.67 -5.49 -8.04
C GLY A 71 -13.55 -5.01 -6.60
N ALA A 72 -13.58 -5.93 -5.64
CA ALA A 72 -13.38 -5.62 -4.22
C ALA A 72 -12.01 -5.00 -3.90
N TYR A 73 -11.05 -5.08 -4.81
CA TYR A 73 -9.70 -4.50 -4.64
C TYR A 73 -9.53 -3.13 -5.29
N ALA A 74 -10.62 -2.47 -5.72
CA ALA A 74 -10.54 -1.10 -6.21
C ALA A 74 -10.05 -0.14 -5.11
N VAL A 75 -9.23 0.85 -5.48
CA VAL A 75 -8.57 1.76 -4.52
C VAL A 75 -9.56 2.47 -3.60
N SER A 76 -10.77 2.73 -4.05
CA SER A 76 -11.85 3.31 -3.24
C SER A 76 -12.26 2.40 -2.07
N PHE A 77 -12.38 1.09 -2.30
CA PHE A 77 -12.65 0.13 -1.22
C PHE A 77 -11.47 -0.02 -0.28
N LEU A 78 -10.23 -0.02 -0.82
CA LEU A 78 -9.02 -0.08 0.01
C LEU A 78 -8.90 1.15 0.93
N ALA A 79 -9.23 2.32 0.42
CA ALA A 79 -9.24 3.56 1.19
C ALA A 79 -10.38 3.57 2.23
N ASP A 80 -11.58 3.09 1.86
CA ASP A 80 -12.68 2.96 2.81
C ASP A 80 -12.34 1.98 3.95
N ASP A 81 -11.61 0.91 3.68
CA ASP A 81 -11.11 0.01 4.74
C ASP A 81 -10.28 0.76 5.78
N VAL A 82 -9.40 1.67 5.35
CA VAL A 82 -8.59 2.48 6.26
C VAL A 82 -9.48 3.41 7.09
N LEU A 83 -10.46 4.06 6.45
CA LEU A 83 -11.41 4.93 7.16
C LEU A 83 -12.23 4.14 8.19
N ARG A 84 -12.74 2.95 7.83
CA ARG A 84 -13.49 2.09 8.75
C ARG A 84 -12.61 1.54 9.87
N LEU A 85 -11.34 1.25 9.60
CA LEU A 85 -10.39 0.91 10.66
C LEU A 85 -10.22 2.07 11.64
N MET A 86 -10.07 3.29 11.14
CA MET A 86 -10.03 4.50 11.98
C MET A 86 -11.30 4.63 12.83
N ASP A 87 -12.48 4.45 12.23
CA ASP A 87 -13.75 4.50 12.95
C ASP A 87 -13.83 3.44 14.05
N ALA A 88 -13.45 2.20 13.75
CA ALA A 88 -13.44 1.09 14.71
C ALA A 88 -12.46 1.31 15.88
N LEU A 89 -11.42 2.10 15.67
CA LEU A 89 -10.42 2.44 16.69
C LEU A 89 -10.68 3.79 17.40
N GLY A 90 -11.78 4.47 17.08
CA GLY A 90 -12.12 5.78 17.63
C GLY A 90 -11.17 6.90 17.19
N ILE A 91 -10.55 6.77 16.01
CA ILE A 91 -9.59 7.73 15.46
C ILE A 91 -10.31 8.69 14.52
N GLU A 92 -10.44 9.94 14.93
CA GLU A 92 -11.03 10.98 14.09
C GLU A 92 -10.10 11.40 12.95
N LYS A 93 -8.84 11.66 13.28
CA LYS A 93 -7.79 12.07 12.32
C LYS A 93 -6.48 11.36 12.61
N ALA A 94 -5.71 11.04 11.56
CA ALA A 94 -4.41 10.42 11.70
C ALA A 94 -3.37 11.01 10.74
N VAL A 95 -2.10 10.84 11.06
CA VAL A 95 -1.02 10.91 10.07
C VAL A 95 -1.05 9.61 9.27
N ILE A 96 -0.98 9.71 7.94
CA ILE A 96 -0.89 8.56 7.05
C ILE A 96 0.52 8.45 6.50
N VAL A 97 1.09 7.27 6.50
CA VAL A 97 2.34 6.93 5.81
C VAL A 97 2.04 5.76 4.89
N GLY A 98 2.30 5.91 3.60
CA GLY A 98 2.01 4.88 2.62
C GLY A 98 3.23 4.56 1.75
N HIS A 99 3.43 3.28 1.47
CA HIS A 99 4.44 2.78 0.54
C HIS A 99 3.78 1.96 -0.56
N ASP A 100 4.18 2.15 -1.81
CA ASP A 100 3.66 1.41 -2.98
C ASP A 100 2.12 1.51 -3.07
N TRP A 101 1.34 0.42 -2.99
CA TRP A 101 -0.12 0.46 -2.93
C TRP A 101 -0.65 1.26 -1.74
N GLY A 102 0.03 1.18 -0.59
CA GLY A 102 -0.30 2.01 0.56
C GLY A 102 -0.17 3.50 0.26
N ALA A 103 0.78 3.90 -0.59
CA ALA A 103 0.88 5.29 -1.03
C ALA A 103 -0.28 5.67 -1.99
N LEU A 104 -0.68 4.81 -2.92
CA LEU A 104 -1.86 5.06 -3.76
C LEU A 104 -3.14 5.22 -2.93
N ILE A 105 -3.30 4.40 -1.89
CA ILE A 105 -4.39 4.53 -0.91
C ILE A 105 -4.29 5.86 -0.16
N GLY A 106 -3.11 6.24 0.30
CA GLY A 106 -2.86 7.51 0.98
C GLY A 106 -3.20 8.73 0.11
N TRP A 107 -2.83 8.72 -1.17
CA TRP A 107 -3.23 9.74 -2.13
C TRP A 107 -4.75 9.79 -2.31
N HIS A 108 -5.41 8.63 -2.42
CA HIS A 108 -6.86 8.59 -2.52
C HIS A 108 -7.53 9.19 -1.28
N LEU A 109 -7.05 8.85 -0.09
CA LEU A 109 -7.53 9.43 1.17
C LEU A 109 -7.31 10.95 1.22
N ALA A 110 -6.13 11.43 0.84
CA ALA A 110 -5.81 12.86 0.83
C ALA A 110 -6.71 13.67 -0.14
N MET A 111 -7.12 13.06 -1.26
CA MET A 111 -8.03 13.67 -2.22
C MET A 111 -9.50 13.62 -1.79
N HIS A 112 -9.97 12.50 -1.20
CA HIS A 112 -11.39 12.24 -1.00
C HIS A 112 -11.87 12.32 0.46
N ALA A 113 -10.94 12.29 1.43
CA ALA A 113 -11.23 12.39 2.87
C ALA A 113 -10.20 13.27 3.61
N PRO A 114 -9.85 14.48 3.09
CA PRO A 114 -8.81 15.31 3.68
C PRO A 114 -9.08 15.68 5.14
N GLN A 115 -10.35 15.75 5.55
CA GLN A 115 -10.75 16.02 6.94
C GLN A 115 -10.33 14.92 7.92
N ARG A 116 -10.00 13.72 7.43
CA ARG A 116 -9.54 12.59 8.25
C ARG A 116 -8.01 12.51 8.35
N ILE A 117 -7.29 13.36 7.61
CA ILE A 117 -5.83 13.31 7.47
C ILE A 117 -5.21 14.55 8.11
N VAL A 118 -4.28 14.32 9.04
CA VAL A 118 -3.48 15.40 9.64
C VAL A 118 -2.33 15.78 8.71
N ARG A 119 -1.58 14.79 8.23
CA ARG A 119 -0.46 14.89 7.29
C ARG A 119 -0.34 13.57 6.55
N TYR A 120 0.29 13.62 5.38
CA TYR A 120 0.52 12.42 4.60
C TYR A 120 2.01 12.32 4.20
N ALA A 121 2.60 11.12 4.33
CA ALA A 121 3.91 10.79 3.80
C ALA A 121 3.78 9.72 2.71
N ALA A 122 4.10 10.09 1.47
CA ALA A 122 4.08 9.22 0.30
C ALA A 122 5.49 8.67 0.04
N LEU A 123 5.69 7.36 0.20
CA LEU A 123 6.96 6.70 -0.05
C LEU A 123 6.94 6.01 -1.41
N SER A 124 7.90 6.33 -2.26
CA SER A 124 8.14 5.88 -3.64
C SER A 124 7.12 6.38 -4.67
N VAL A 125 5.84 6.43 -4.36
CA VAL A 125 4.75 6.70 -5.30
C VAL A 125 4.26 8.14 -5.20
N GLY A 126 4.44 8.91 -6.26
CA GLY A 126 3.91 10.26 -6.37
C GLY A 126 2.41 10.31 -6.64
N HIS A 127 1.90 11.53 -6.81
CA HIS A 127 0.48 11.74 -7.09
C HIS A 127 0.03 11.02 -8.37
N PRO A 128 -1.13 10.32 -8.35
CA PRO A 128 -1.58 9.52 -9.50
C PRO A 128 -1.72 10.31 -10.81
N LYS A 129 -2.02 11.61 -10.75
CA LYS A 129 -2.05 12.48 -11.93
C LYS A 129 -0.65 12.70 -12.51
N ALA A 130 0.36 12.92 -11.66
CA ALA A 130 1.76 13.03 -12.08
C ALA A 130 2.26 11.74 -12.73
N ILE A 131 1.92 10.57 -12.14
CA ILE A 131 2.21 9.26 -12.73
C ILE A 131 1.53 9.10 -14.09
N ALA A 132 0.25 9.47 -14.22
CA ALA A 132 -0.49 9.35 -15.48
C ALA A 132 0.08 10.27 -16.58
N ALA A 133 0.57 11.45 -16.20
CA ALA A 133 1.20 12.42 -17.11
C ALA A 133 2.65 12.08 -17.46
N SER A 134 3.29 11.14 -16.74
CA SER A 134 4.71 10.83 -16.92
C SER A 134 5.02 10.27 -18.31
N GLY A 135 6.24 10.56 -18.76
CA GLY A 135 6.74 10.23 -20.10
C GLY A 135 6.89 8.73 -20.40
N LEU A 136 7.31 8.42 -21.61
CA LEU A 136 7.46 7.05 -22.10
C LEU A 136 8.38 6.20 -21.22
N GLY A 137 9.45 6.78 -20.66
CA GLY A 137 10.37 6.07 -19.77
C GLY A 137 9.69 5.48 -18.54
N GLN A 138 8.77 6.21 -17.90
CA GLN A 138 7.99 5.69 -16.78
C GLN A 138 7.00 4.61 -17.23
N LYS A 139 6.36 4.80 -18.37
CA LYS A 139 5.41 3.81 -18.92
C LYS A 139 6.11 2.49 -19.24
N LEU A 140 7.33 2.53 -19.74
CA LEU A 140 8.14 1.33 -19.98
C LEU A 140 8.53 0.60 -18.68
N ARG A 141 8.78 1.32 -17.60
CA ARG A 141 9.04 0.71 -16.29
C ARG A 141 7.85 -0.10 -15.76
N PHE A 142 6.62 0.21 -16.18
CA PHE A 142 5.39 -0.48 -15.78
C PHE A 142 5.08 -1.75 -16.58
N TRP A 143 6.03 -2.26 -17.40
CA TRP A 143 5.82 -3.47 -18.19
C TRP A 143 5.33 -4.67 -17.38
N TYR A 144 5.82 -4.82 -16.13
CA TYR A 144 5.43 -5.92 -15.23
C TYR A 144 3.94 -5.88 -14.87
N MET A 145 3.30 -4.72 -14.87
CA MET A 145 1.86 -4.60 -14.62
C MET A 145 1.01 -5.32 -15.66
N LEU A 146 1.49 -5.39 -16.92
CA LEU A 146 0.82 -6.17 -17.97
C LEU A 146 0.83 -7.66 -17.62
N VAL A 147 1.94 -8.15 -17.10
CA VAL A 147 2.04 -9.54 -16.62
C VAL A 147 1.10 -9.76 -15.44
N PHE A 148 1.13 -8.89 -14.43
CA PHE A 148 0.32 -9.01 -13.20
C PHE A 148 -1.18 -9.00 -13.46
N LYS A 149 -1.61 -8.35 -14.55
CA LYS A 149 -3.02 -8.34 -14.99
C LYS A 149 -3.50 -9.64 -15.62
N THR A 150 -2.59 -10.55 -15.97
CA THR A 150 -2.95 -11.81 -16.64
C THR A 150 -3.15 -12.91 -15.59
N PRO A 151 -4.40 -13.31 -15.28
CA PRO A 151 -4.66 -14.35 -14.28
C PRO A 151 -3.99 -15.66 -14.64
N VAL A 152 -3.64 -16.45 -13.64
CA VAL A 152 -2.95 -17.74 -13.73
C VAL A 152 -1.51 -17.60 -14.20
N VAL A 153 -1.26 -16.87 -15.29
CA VAL A 153 0.10 -16.69 -15.86
C VAL A 153 0.99 -15.91 -14.88
N ALA A 154 0.48 -14.83 -14.29
CA ALA A 154 1.24 -14.02 -13.33
C ALA A 154 1.62 -14.85 -12.10
N GLU A 155 0.66 -15.59 -11.54
CA GLU A 155 0.91 -16.46 -10.39
C GLU A 155 1.94 -17.55 -10.72
N ALA A 156 1.82 -18.18 -11.87
CA ALA A 156 2.76 -19.23 -12.32
C ALA A 156 4.18 -18.66 -12.48
N LEU A 157 4.32 -17.51 -13.15
CA LEU A 157 5.63 -16.86 -13.36
C LEU A 157 6.28 -16.41 -12.05
N LEU A 158 5.51 -15.83 -11.13
CA LEU A 158 6.04 -15.39 -9.84
C LEU A 158 6.47 -16.55 -8.95
N LYS A 159 5.74 -17.69 -9.00
CA LYS A 159 6.08 -18.91 -8.23
C LYS A 159 7.18 -19.75 -8.86
N ALA A 160 7.44 -19.57 -10.16
CA ALA A 160 8.43 -20.36 -10.88
C ALA A 160 9.83 -20.25 -10.25
N GLY A 161 10.59 -21.38 -10.27
CA GLY A 161 11.97 -21.42 -9.79
C GLY A 161 12.10 -21.01 -8.33
N ASP A 162 11.22 -21.45 -7.46
CA ASP A 162 11.18 -21.09 -6.03
C ASP A 162 11.14 -19.56 -5.84
N TRP A 163 10.16 -18.93 -6.48
CA TRP A 163 9.95 -17.47 -6.41
C TRP A 163 11.11 -16.63 -6.96
N ALA A 164 11.85 -17.15 -7.93
CA ALA A 164 13.06 -16.53 -8.44
C ALA A 164 12.86 -15.09 -8.90
N ALA A 165 11.71 -14.75 -9.51
CA ALA A 165 11.41 -13.40 -9.95
C ALA A 165 11.24 -12.45 -8.74
N LEU A 166 10.51 -12.87 -7.70
CA LEU A 166 10.31 -12.11 -6.48
C LEU A 166 11.63 -11.95 -5.70
N ARG A 167 12.42 -13.01 -5.60
CA ARG A 167 13.72 -12.99 -4.92
C ARG A 167 14.71 -12.00 -5.57
N LYS A 168 14.61 -11.76 -6.87
CA LYS A 168 15.45 -10.78 -7.58
C LYS A 168 15.08 -9.31 -7.30
N MET A 169 13.90 -9.05 -6.75
CA MET A 169 13.46 -7.68 -6.48
C MET A 169 14.19 -7.04 -5.30
N ILE A 170 14.74 -7.83 -4.37
CA ILE A 170 15.45 -7.33 -3.21
C ILE A 170 16.64 -8.22 -2.85
N ARG A 171 17.72 -7.62 -2.35
CA ARG A 171 18.96 -8.37 -1.98
C ARG A 171 18.86 -9.07 -0.62
N SER A 172 18.03 -8.55 0.30
CA SER A 172 17.90 -9.12 1.65
C SER A 172 17.16 -10.46 1.61
N ARG A 173 17.84 -11.54 2.00
CA ARG A 173 17.22 -12.88 2.12
C ARG A 173 16.10 -12.88 3.16
N GLU A 174 16.31 -12.25 4.31
CA GLU A 174 15.29 -12.09 5.34
C GLU A 174 14.00 -11.52 4.75
N GLN A 175 14.10 -10.43 3.97
CA GLN A 175 12.91 -9.82 3.35
C GLN A 175 12.29 -10.71 2.27
N GLN A 176 13.10 -11.43 1.50
CA GLN A 176 12.59 -12.41 0.52
C GLN A 176 11.74 -13.48 1.20
N ASP A 177 12.21 -14.01 2.32
CA ASP A 177 11.52 -15.07 3.05
C ASP A 177 10.23 -14.56 3.70
N ILE A 178 10.20 -13.33 4.21
CA ILE A 178 9.00 -12.65 4.70
C ILE A 178 7.96 -12.53 3.58
N TRP A 179 8.36 -12.07 2.40
CA TRP A 179 7.45 -11.92 1.25
C TRP A 179 6.86 -13.26 0.80
N ILE A 180 7.72 -14.28 0.68
CA ILE A 180 7.29 -15.61 0.25
C ILE A 180 6.33 -16.20 1.28
N ALA A 181 6.66 -16.12 2.57
CA ALA A 181 5.78 -16.61 3.63
C ALA A 181 4.40 -15.92 3.61
N ALA A 182 4.36 -14.63 3.27
CA ALA A 182 3.12 -13.86 3.16
C ALA A 182 2.28 -14.24 1.93
N LEU A 183 2.92 -14.53 0.79
CA LEU A 183 2.25 -14.78 -0.49
C LEU A 183 2.02 -16.26 -0.82
N ALA A 184 2.77 -17.18 -0.21
CA ALA A 184 2.68 -18.62 -0.48
C ALA A 184 1.34 -19.28 -0.11
N PRO A 185 0.65 -18.87 0.98
CA PRO A 185 -0.63 -19.48 1.32
C PRO A 185 -1.66 -19.38 0.18
N PRO A 186 -2.54 -20.38 0.01
CA PRO A 186 -3.51 -20.41 -1.08
C PRO A 186 -4.31 -19.11 -1.19
N GLY A 187 -4.39 -18.55 -2.40
CA GLY A 187 -5.15 -17.35 -2.70
C GLY A 187 -4.43 -16.02 -2.41
N ARG A 188 -3.42 -15.97 -1.53
CA ARG A 188 -2.76 -14.70 -1.13
C ARG A 188 -2.09 -13.98 -2.30
N LEU A 189 -1.31 -14.69 -3.12
CA LEU A 189 -0.70 -14.08 -4.31
C LEU A 189 -1.76 -13.54 -5.28
N THR A 190 -2.84 -14.29 -5.52
CA THR A 190 -3.95 -13.83 -6.38
C THR A 190 -4.62 -12.59 -5.81
N ALA A 191 -4.89 -12.55 -4.50
CA ALA A 191 -5.43 -11.37 -3.83
C ALA A 191 -4.52 -10.14 -3.99
N ALA A 192 -3.20 -10.31 -3.80
CA ALA A 192 -2.22 -9.25 -4.01
C ALA A 192 -2.20 -8.75 -5.46
N LEU A 193 -2.29 -9.64 -6.45
CA LEU A 193 -2.35 -9.29 -7.88
C LEU A 193 -3.66 -8.63 -8.27
N ASN A 194 -4.76 -8.89 -7.55
CA ASN A 194 -6.05 -8.26 -7.81
C ASN A 194 -6.02 -6.73 -7.61
N TYR A 195 -5.10 -6.18 -6.82
CA TYR A 195 -4.84 -4.74 -6.77
C TYR A 195 -4.54 -4.16 -8.15
N TYR A 196 -3.68 -4.85 -8.93
CA TYR A 196 -3.34 -4.43 -10.28
C TYR A 196 -4.50 -4.66 -11.25
N ARG A 197 -5.22 -5.77 -11.12
CA ARG A 197 -6.36 -6.14 -11.99
C ARG A 197 -7.55 -5.19 -11.82
N ALA A 198 -7.82 -4.75 -10.59
CA ALA A 198 -8.93 -3.84 -10.29
C ALA A 198 -8.68 -2.41 -10.74
N ASN A 199 -7.42 -1.92 -10.68
CA ASN A 199 -7.15 -0.48 -10.72
C ASN A 199 -6.52 0.03 -12.02
N PHE A 200 -5.81 -0.80 -12.79
CA PHE A 200 -5.17 -0.38 -14.04
C PHE A 200 -6.05 -0.67 -15.27
N LYS A 201 -7.29 -0.22 -15.23
CA LYS A 201 -8.17 -0.20 -16.40
C LYS A 201 -7.98 1.14 -17.13
N PRO A 202 -7.99 1.17 -18.48
CA PRO A 202 -8.09 2.43 -19.21
C PRO A 202 -9.33 3.17 -18.75
N SER A 203 -9.18 4.36 -18.22
CA SER A 203 -10.31 5.21 -17.83
C SER A 203 -10.10 6.58 -18.45
N SER A 204 -10.99 6.97 -19.33
CA SER A 204 -11.05 8.31 -19.92
C SER A 204 -11.57 9.37 -18.96
N ALA A 205 -12.07 8.97 -17.79
CA ALA A 205 -12.79 9.86 -16.87
C ALA A 205 -12.25 9.79 -15.43
N ARG A 206 -10.92 9.80 -15.25
CA ARG A 206 -10.35 9.96 -13.90
C ARG A 206 -10.34 11.43 -13.51
N THR A 207 -11.21 11.82 -12.59
CA THR A 207 -11.16 13.14 -11.97
C THR A 207 -10.15 13.10 -10.82
N TRP A 208 -9.11 13.92 -10.92
CA TRP A 208 -8.16 14.11 -9.84
C TRP A 208 -8.60 15.33 -9.03
N LEU A 209 -8.85 15.12 -7.74
CA LEU A 209 -9.17 16.22 -6.82
C LEU A 209 -7.86 16.85 -6.31
N PRO A 210 -7.87 18.14 -5.99
CA PRO A 210 -6.72 18.79 -5.35
C PRO A 210 -6.45 18.18 -3.97
N VAL A 211 -5.17 18.15 -3.59
CA VAL A 211 -4.75 17.69 -2.26
C VAL A 211 -4.54 18.91 -1.36
N ASN A 212 -5.36 19.01 -0.31
CA ASN A 212 -5.37 20.14 0.63
C ASN A 212 -4.80 19.78 2.01
N VAL A 213 -4.01 18.71 2.10
CA VAL A 213 -3.29 18.30 3.31
C VAL A 213 -1.79 18.42 3.10
N PRO A 214 -0.99 18.71 4.16
CA PRO A 214 0.45 18.71 4.03
C PRO A 214 0.96 17.32 3.62
N VAL A 215 1.72 17.26 2.52
CA VAL A 215 2.28 16.00 2.00
C VAL A 215 3.81 16.08 1.97
N MET A 216 4.45 14.99 2.42
CA MET A 216 5.86 14.75 2.24
C MET A 216 6.05 13.59 1.26
N GLY A 217 6.70 13.86 0.13
CA GLY A 217 7.14 12.82 -0.81
C GLY A 217 8.55 12.34 -0.47
N VAL A 218 8.75 11.03 -0.44
CA VAL A 218 10.07 10.40 -0.28
C VAL A 218 10.27 9.42 -1.44
N TRP A 219 11.35 9.60 -2.19
CA TRP A 219 11.69 8.76 -3.31
C TRP A 219 13.10 8.16 -3.12
N SER A 220 13.30 6.95 -3.64
CA SER A 220 14.59 6.26 -3.62
C SER A 220 15.28 6.35 -4.96
N GLU A 221 16.54 6.78 -4.97
CA GLU A 221 17.39 6.89 -6.17
C GLU A 221 17.52 5.58 -6.96
N HIS A 222 17.41 4.45 -6.26
CA HIS A 222 17.51 3.12 -6.87
C HIS A 222 16.17 2.42 -7.09
N ASP A 223 15.05 3.17 -7.12
CA ASP A 223 13.74 2.59 -7.39
C ASP A 223 13.65 2.10 -8.85
N PRO A 224 13.49 0.78 -9.09
CA PRO A 224 13.44 0.23 -10.44
C PRO A 224 12.10 0.47 -11.14
N ALA A 225 11.03 0.73 -10.38
CA ALA A 225 9.67 0.84 -10.89
C ALA A 225 9.25 2.29 -11.12
N LEU A 226 9.67 3.20 -10.25
CA LEU A 226 9.22 4.60 -10.23
C LEU A 226 10.40 5.55 -10.36
N GLY A 227 10.41 6.35 -11.42
CA GLY A 227 11.41 7.39 -11.64
C GLY A 227 11.16 8.60 -10.74
N GLU A 228 12.19 9.42 -10.52
CA GLU A 228 12.14 10.62 -9.69
C GLU A 228 11.06 11.61 -10.14
N GLN A 229 10.92 11.81 -11.45
CA GLN A 229 10.09 12.87 -12.02
C GLN A 229 8.64 12.84 -11.55
N GLN A 230 8.03 11.65 -11.39
CA GLN A 230 6.66 11.53 -10.92
C GLN A 230 6.48 12.04 -9.47
N MET A 231 7.54 11.95 -8.66
CA MET A 231 7.53 12.49 -7.30
C MET A 231 7.70 14.01 -7.32
N LEU A 232 8.59 14.54 -8.17
CA LEU A 232 8.81 15.98 -8.32
C LEU A 232 7.54 16.67 -8.84
N ASP A 233 6.90 16.11 -9.88
CA ASP A 233 5.68 16.66 -10.48
C ASP A 233 4.46 16.61 -9.53
N SER A 234 4.55 15.80 -8.47
CA SER A 234 3.51 15.74 -7.43
C SER A 234 3.39 17.02 -6.61
N ARG A 235 4.41 17.88 -6.62
CA ARG A 235 4.39 19.18 -5.92
C ARG A 235 3.35 20.16 -6.48
N GLU A 236 2.92 19.94 -7.71
CA GLU A 236 1.97 20.80 -8.44
C GLU A 236 0.50 20.35 -8.26
N GLN A 237 0.26 19.32 -7.47
CA GLN A 237 -1.05 18.69 -7.30
C GLN A 237 -1.62 19.01 -5.91
#